data_66101940508bae8f913ab518acc76d00
#
_entry.id   66101940508bae8f913ab518acc76d00
#
_cell.length_a   1.000
_cell.length_b   1.000
_cell.length_c   1.000
_cell.angle_alpha   90.00
_cell.angle_beta   90.00
_cell.angle_gamma   90.00
#
_symmetry.space_group_name_H-M   'P 1'
#
loop_
_entity.id
_entity.type
_entity.pdbx_description
1 polymer ?
#
loop_
_entity_poly.entity_id
_entity_poly.type
_entity_poly.pdbx_seq_one_letter_code
_entity_poly.pdbx_strand_id
1 'polypeptide(L)'
;MDLPEPVRLDCGRKLHPVRVAYETYGTLSPRRDNVILVCHALSGDAHAAGLAKTPPAESTRDGFGAADRDGTAAKGLGWWDGMIGPGKAFDTNRFFVVSTNLLGGCRGTTGPSSADPATGEPYGPDFPVITVADMVRTERAFLDALGIERLAAVAGGSLGGMQALEWAVLFPDQVDAIVSIASTPALHPQGMAWNAIARESIMRDSAWQGGRYYGTGAAPDAGMGMARMVGHVTYLSAPALADKFARRLQFADDIRYTLTEPEFEVENYLRHQAGSFVKRFDANTYLYMSRALTYFDLARQYGGGSLRQALAGVRARTLLIAFSSDWLYPPSGSEDIADALRDLGKPAEIHVIEAPYGHDCFLLEEARQTPIIQRFLGHGGQ
;
A
#
# COMPACT_ATOMS: atom_id res chain seq x y z
N MET A 1 18.68 3.86 -4.65
CA MET A 1 19.21 4.12 -5.99
C MET A 1 18.71 5.49 -6.44
N ASP A 2 19.57 6.34 -6.94
CA ASP A 2 19.15 7.62 -7.52
C ASP A 2 18.83 7.40 -9.00
N LEU A 3 17.71 7.97 -9.47
CA LEU A 3 17.29 7.85 -10.87
C LEU A 3 18.13 8.80 -11.73
N PRO A 4 18.56 8.36 -12.94
CA PRO A 4 19.40 9.18 -13.82
C PRO A 4 18.65 10.37 -14.43
N GLU A 5 17.32 10.24 -14.62
CA GLU A 5 16.50 11.23 -15.31
C GLU A 5 15.38 11.78 -14.42
N PRO A 6 14.93 13.02 -14.67
CA PRO A 6 13.81 13.61 -13.97
C PRO A 6 12.50 12.84 -14.22
N VAL A 7 11.71 12.64 -13.16
CA VAL A 7 10.35 12.08 -13.27
C VAL A 7 9.36 13.20 -13.58
N ARG A 8 8.58 13.04 -14.66
CA ARG A 8 7.45 13.93 -14.99
C ARG A 8 6.21 13.49 -14.22
N LEU A 9 5.56 14.43 -13.57
CA LEU A 9 4.39 14.21 -12.74
C LEU A 9 3.12 14.72 -13.39
N ASP A 10 1.98 14.10 -13.06
CA ASP A 10 0.66 14.48 -13.57
C ASP A 10 0.27 15.94 -13.23
N CYS A 11 0.78 16.48 -12.14
CA CYS A 11 0.61 17.90 -11.78
C CYS A 11 1.39 18.87 -12.70
N GLY A 12 2.09 18.38 -13.72
CA GLY A 12 2.88 19.16 -14.69
C GLY A 12 4.31 19.50 -14.23
N ARG A 13 4.67 19.21 -12.98
CA ARG A 13 6.03 19.43 -12.45
C ARG A 13 6.97 18.29 -12.86
N LYS A 14 8.27 18.56 -12.77
CA LYS A 14 9.34 17.56 -12.84
C LYS A 14 10.00 17.46 -11.49
N LEU A 15 10.28 16.25 -11.05
CA LEU A 15 11.00 15.98 -9.81
C LEU A 15 12.38 15.40 -10.13
N HIS A 16 13.44 16.03 -9.60
CA HIS A 16 14.82 15.59 -9.73
C HIS A 16 15.68 16.26 -8.65
N PRO A 17 16.59 15.54 -8.01
CA PRO A 17 16.83 14.10 -8.12
C PRO A 17 15.70 13.28 -7.47
N VAL A 18 15.50 12.07 -7.96
CA VAL A 18 14.61 11.11 -7.32
C VAL A 18 15.42 9.90 -6.88
N ARG A 19 15.37 9.63 -5.58
CA ARG A 19 15.90 8.41 -4.98
C ARG A 19 14.79 7.40 -4.79
N VAL A 20 15.06 6.13 -5.08
CA VAL A 20 14.16 5.00 -4.81
C VAL A 20 14.86 4.05 -3.84
N ALA A 21 14.26 3.84 -2.67
CA ALA A 21 14.65 2.77 -1.76
C ALA A 21 13.99 1.46 -2.21
N TYR A 22 14.74 0.36 -2.18
CA TYR A 22 14.23 -0.94 -2.63
C TYR A 22 14.93 -2.09 -1.93
N GLU A 23 14.28 -3.23 -1.94
CA GLU A 23 14.84 -4.52 -1.58
C GLU A 23 14.57 -5.56 -2.66
N THR A 24 15.37 -6.62 -2.69
CA THR A 24 15.23 -7.70 -3.68
C THR A 24 15.38 -9.06 -3.01
N TYR A 25 14.66 -10.05 -3.54
CA TYR A 25 14.63 -11.42 -3.02
C TYR A 25 14.73 -12.42 -4.17
N GLY A 26 15.47 -13.50 -3.99
CA GLY A 26 15.72 -14.50 -5.04
C GLY A 26 16.87 -14.10 -5.98
N THR A 27 16.93 -14.73 -7.15
CA THR A 27 18.02 -14.57 -8.12
C THR A 27 17.48 -14.12 -9.47
N LEU A 28 18.03 -13.02 -9.99
CA LEU A 28 17.70 -12.52 -11.32
C LEU A 28 18.23 -13.48 -12.39
N SER A 29 17.35 -13.91 -13.31
CA SER A 29 17.75 -14.76 -14.44
C SER A 29 18.70 -14.03 -15.39
N PRO A 30 19.56 -14.74 -16.13
CA PRO A 30 20.41 -14.11 -17.16
C PRO A 30 19.61 -13.35 -18.22
N ARG A 31 18.37 -13.78 -18.51
CA ARG A 31 17.46 -13.12 -19.46
C ARG A 31 16.65 -11.99 -18.85
N ARG A 32 16.71 -11.82 -17.52
CA ARG A 32 15.94 -10.82 -16.74
C ARG A 32 14.43 -10.88 -16.97
N ASP A 33 13.91 -12.09 -17.24
CA ASP A 33 12.50 -12.35 -17.56
C ASP A 33 11.68 -12.95 -16.39
N ASN A 34 12.31 -13.11 -15.23
CA ASN A 34 11.70 -13.68 -14.04
C ASN A 34 11.39 -12.66 -12.92
N VAL A 35 11.21 -11.40 -13.28
CA VAL A 35 11.05 -10.33 -12.29
C VAL A 35 9.58 -10.17 -11.89
N ILE A 36 9.31 -10.18 -10.59
CA ILE A 36 8.04 -9.75 -10.00
C ILE A 36 8.26 -8.46 -9.23
N LEU A 37 7.51 -7.40 -9.57
CA LEU A 37 7.43 -6.18 -8.77
C LEU A 37 6.33 -6.33 -7.73
N VAL A 38 6.67 -6.09 -6.47
CA VAL A 38 5.73 -6.08 -5.34
C VAL A 38 5.53 -4.65 -4.87
N CYS A 39 4.29 -4.20 -4.89
CA CYS A 39 3.88 -2.85 -4.54
C CYS A 39 3.21 -2.83 -3.16
N HIS A 40 3.73 -2.04 -2.23
CA HIS A 40 3.19 -1.96 -0.88
C HIS A 40 1.94 -1.08 -0.78
N ALA A 41 1.17 -1.27 0.30
CA ALA A 41 0.01 -0.44 0.65
C ALA A 41 0.45 0.93 1.22
N LEU A 42 -0.52 1.81 1.54
CA LEU A 42 -0.35 3.22 1.92
C LEU A 42 0.81 3.47 2.90
N SER A 43 0.97 2.63 3.90
CA SER A 43 1.92 2.84 4.99
C SER A 43 2.97 1.74 5.11
N GLY A 44 3.17 0.95 4.04
CA GLY A 44 4.27 0.01 3.89
C GLY A 44 5.60 0.67 3.50
N ASP A 45 6.58 -0.15 3.19
CA ASP A 45 7.88 0.25 2.68
C ASP A 45 8.51 -0.87 1.82
N ALA A 46 9.77 -0.70 1.41
CA ALA A 46 10.47 -1.68 0.58
C ALA A 46 10.77 -3.01 1.29
N HIS A 47 10.73 -3.07 2.64
CA HIS A 47 11.05 -4.26 3.40
C HIS A 47 9.89 -5.26 3.41
N ALA A 48 9.77 -6.05 2.35
CA ALA A 48 8.63 -6.94 2.14
C ALA A 48 8.80 -8.34 2.74
N ALA A 49 10.03 -8.85 2.90
CA ALA A 49 10.25 -10.20 3.43
C ALA A 49 11.58 -10.34 4.19
N GLY A 50 11.65 -11.37 5.03
CA GLY A 50 12.81 -11.66 5.87
C GLY A 50 12.96 -10.71 7.05
N LEU A 51 14.01 -10.90 7.83
CA LEU A 51 14.36 -10.03 8.95
C LEU A 51 15.17 -8.83 8.43
N ALA A 52 14.86 -7.64 8.91
CA ALA A 52 15.63 -6.44 8.62
C ALA A 52 17.10 -6.63 8.99
N LYS A 53 18.01 -6.31 8.07
CA LYS A 53 19.47 -6.45 8.26
C LYS A 53 20.00 -5.54 9.38
N THR A 54 19.36 -4.41 9.60
CA THR A 54 19.61 -3.52 10.72
C THR A 54 18.33 -3.45 11.53
N PRO A 55 18.35 -3.77 12.83
CA PRO A 55 17.17 -3.60 13.66
C PRO A 55 16.68 -2.16 13.48
N PRO A 56 15.40 -1.96 13.22
CA PRO A 56 14.86 -0.61 13.21
C PRO A 56 15.19 0.07 14.55
N ALA A 57 15.53 1.37 14.52
CA ALA A 57 15.66 2.16 15.73
C ALA A 57 14.42 1.94 16.62
N GLU A 58 14.55 2.10 17.95
CA GLU A 58 13.44 1.78 18.89
C GLU A 58 12.07 2.37 18.52
N SER A 59 12.08 3.47 17.76
CA SER A 59 10.89 4.12 17.19
C SER A 59 10.22 3.37 16.03
N THR A 60 10.84 2.31 15.49
CA THR A 60 10.34 1.58 14.31
C THR A 60 9.99 0.12 14.65
N ARG A 61 9.83 -0.19 15.94
CA ARG A 61 9.68 -1.57 16.46
C ARG A 61 8.40 -2.29 16.07
N ASP A 62 7.38 -1.56 15.64
CA ASP A 62 6.13 -2.17 15.21
C ASP A 62 6.18 -2.39 13.71
N GLY A 63 6.63 -3.58 13.30
CA GLY A 63 6.63 -4.01 11.91
C GLY A 63 5.25 -3.84 11.29
N PHE A 64 5.17 -3.25 10.10
CA PHE A 64 4.05 -3.49 9.21
C PHE A 64 4.12 -4.93 8.80
N GLY A 65 3.05 -5.66 8.94
CA GLY A 65 2.92 -6.89 8.16
C GLY A 65 2.87 -8.10 8.93
N ALA A 66 2.93 -8.46 9.98
CA ALA A 66 2.20 -9.55 10.56
C ALA A 66 1.12 -8.87 11.38
N ALA A 67 -0.09 -8.83 10.89
CA ALA A 67 -1.20 -8.59 11.76
C ALA A 67 -1.10 -9.67 12.82
N ASP A 68 -0.48 -9.28 13.90
CA ASP A 68 -0.15 -10.15 15.01
C ASP A 68 -1.45 -10.53 15.68
N ARG A 69 -2.00 -11.68 15.29
CA ARG A 69 -3.15 -12.24 15.99
C ARG A 69 -2.81 -12.54 17.45
N ASP A 70 -1.53 -12.83 17.74
CA ASP A 70 -1.09 -13.42 19.00
C ASP A 70 0.10 -12.70 19.68
N GLY A 71 0.55 -11.52 19.18
CA GLY A 71 1.70 -10.80 19.76
C GLY A 71 3.07 -11.47 19.50
N THR A 72 3.15 -12.41 18.55
CA THR A 72 4.31 -13.26 18.32
C THR A 72 5.13 -12.94 17.08
N ALA A 73 4.72 -11.93 16.27
CA ALA A 73 5.47 -11.55 15.08
C ALA A 73 6.91 -11.16 15.45
N ALA A 74 7.88 -11.75 14.76
CA ALA A 74 9.28 -11.41 14.95
C ALA A 74 9.50 -9.93 14.62
N LYS A 75 10.02 -9.15 15.57
CA LYS A 75 10.33 -7.73 15.37
C LYS A 75 11.26 -7.57 14.17
N GLY A 76 10.85 -6.71 13.23
CA GLY A 76 11.61 -6.45 12.01
C GLY A 76 11.38 -7.43 10.86
N LEU A 77 10.34 -8.25 10.92
CA LEU A 77 9.92 -9.08 9.79
C LEU A 77 9.27 -8.22 8.70
N GLY A 78 9.55 -8.55 7.43
CA GLY A 78 8.95 -7.86 6.28
C GLY A 78 7.43 -7.99 6.25
N TRP A 79 6.75 -6.94 5.73
CA TRP A 79 5.28 -6.82 5.79
C TRP A 79 4.51 -7.90 5.00
N TRP A 80 5.16 -8.64 4.12
CA TRP A 80 4.59 -9.73 3.34
C TRP A 80 5.46 -11.00 3.38
N ASP A 81 6.18 -11.20 4.49
CA ASP A 81 7.08 -12.34 4.61
C ASP A 81 6.40 -13.67 4.32
N GLY A 82 5.16 -13.87 4.75
CA GLY A 82 4.41 -15.09 4.46
C GLY A 82 4.16 -15.35 2.98
N MET A 83 4.22 -14.33 2.13
CA MET A 83 3.95 -14.42 0.68
C MET A 83 5.22 -14.52 -0.18
N ILE A 84 6.39 -14.08 0.31
CA ILE A 84 7.65 -13.99 -0.45
C ILE A 84 8.68 -14.94 0.14
N GLY A 85 9.22 -15.85 -0.66
CA GLY A 85 10.24 -16.80 -0.22
C GLY A 85 10.17 -18.13 -0.96
N PRO A 86 11.09 -19.07 -0.67
CA PRO A 86 11.10 -20.40 -1.29
C PRO A 86 9.76 -21.13 -1.05
N GLY A 87 9.09 -21.53 -2.15
CA GLY A 87 7.82 -22.26 -2.11
C GLY A 87 6.61 -21.46 -1.66
N LYS A 88 6.73 -20.13 -1.42
CA LYS A 88 5.63 -19.23 -1.08
C LYS A 88 4.89 -18.72 -2.34
N ALA A 89 3.91 -17.84 -2.19
CA ALA A 89 3.12 -17.30 -3.30
C ALA A 89 4.00 -16.69 -4.40
N PHE A 90 4.99 -15.89 -4.00
CA PHE A 90 6.04 -15.33 -4.86
C PHE A 90 7.33 -16.12 -4.59
N ASP A 91 7.43 -17.28 -5.23
CA ASP A 91 8.49 -18.28 -5.00
C ASP A 91 9.85 -17.77 -5.48
N THR A 92 10.73 -17.46 -4.55
CA THR A 92 12.08 -16.94 -4.82
C THR A 92 13.05 -17.98 -5.40
N ASN A 93 12.67 -19.26 -5.47
CA ASN A 93 13.40 -20.27 -6.28
C ASN A 93 13.21 -20.04 -7.78
N ARG A 94 12.12 -19.38 -8.20
CA ARG A 94 11.73 -19.15 -9.60
C ARG A 94 11.85 -17.68 -9.98
N PHE A 95 11.45 -16.79 -9.10
CA PHE A 95 11.30 -15.37 -9.36
C PHE A 95 12.33 -14.53 -8.63
N PHE A 96 12.73 -13.46 -9.27
CA PHE A 96 13.43 -12.35 -8.66
C PHE A 96 12.40 -11.30 -8.27
N VAL A 97 12.11 -11.21 -6.96
CA VAL A 97 11.13 -10.28 -6.43
C VAL A 97 11.79 -8.94 -6.10
N VAL A 98 11.24 -7.87 -6.60
CA VAL A 98 11.65 -6.49 -6.34
C VAL A 98 10.55 -5.81 -5.56
N SER A 99 10.88 -5.17 -4.45
CA SER A 99 9.99 -4.34 -3.64
C SER A 99 10.56 -2.93 -3.54
N THR A 100 9.83 -1.93 -4.01
CA THR A 100 10.23 -0.52 -3.92
C THR A 100 9.46 0.19 -2.83
N ASN A 101 10.07 1.21 -2.21
CA ASN A 101 9.30 2.19 -1.46
C ASN A 101 8.78 3.27 -2.41
N LEU A 102 7.51 3.64 -2.27
CA LEU A 102 6.79 4.50 -3.20
C LEU A 102 7.33 5.93 -3.23
N LEU A 103 7.22 6.59 -4.39
CA LEU A 103 7.41 8.03 -4.51
C LEU A 103 6.47 8.76 -3.53
N GLY A 104 6.99 9.74 -2.81
CA GLY A 104 6.26 10.44 -1.75
C GLY A 104 6.30 9.73 -0.39
N GLY A 105 6.91 8.54 -0.30
CA GLY A 105 7.08 7.79 0.94
C GLY A 105 8.13 8.41 1.88
N CYS A 106 8.12 7.97 3.15
CA CYS A 106 9.03 8.46 4.19
C CYS A 106 10.12 7.43 4.59
N ARG A 107 10.32 6.38 3.78
CA ARG A 107 11.26 5.29 4.07
C ARG A 107 12.35 5.18 3.01
N GLY A 108 13.04 6.30 2.73
CA GLY A 108 14.23 6.35 1.88
C GLY A 108 13.98 6.64 0.40
N THR A 109 12.74 6.58 -0.09
CA THR A 109 12.37 7.14 -1.39
C THR A 109 12.04 8.62 -1.25
N THR A 110 12.34 9.41 -2.30
CA THR A 110 12.08 10.85 -2.32
C THR A 110 10.60 11.13 -2.01
N GLY A 111 10.38 11.99 -1.02
CA GLY A 111 9.08 12.37 -0.51
C GLY A 111 9.11 13.72 0.21
N PRO A 112 8.03 14.11 0.90
CA PRO A 112 7.93 15.40 1.59
C PRO A 112 9.04 15.68 2.61
N SER A 113 9.56 14.65 3.27
CA SER A 113 10.66 14.76 4.24
C SER A 113 12.06 14.81 3.60
N SER A 114 12.16 14.62 2.29
CA SER A 114 13.44 14.73 1.55
C SER A 114 13.84 16.19 1.39
N ALA A 115 15.15 16.44 1.33
CA ALA A 115 15.68 17.77 1.07
C ALA A 115 15.33 18.22 -0.36
N ASP A 116 14.81 19.43 -0.49
CA ASP A 116 14.65 20.13 -1.77
C ASP A 116 16.02 20.60 -2.24
N PRO A 117 16.50 20.21 -3.42
CA PRO A 117 17.79 20.64 -3.95
C PRO A 117 17.95 22.17 -4.09
N ALA A 118 16.84 22.88 -4.21
CA ALA A 118 16.86 24.34 -4.36
C ALA A 118 17.15 25.07 -3.04
N THR A 119 16.76 24.47 -1.90
CA THR A 119 16.86 25.12 -0.58
C THR A 119 17.75 24.38 0.39
N GLY A 120 17.93 23.08 0.21
CA GLY A 120 18.59 22.17 1.16
C GLY A 120 17.69 21.74 2.33
N GLU A 121 16.51 22.35 2.48
CA GLU A 121 15.52 22.04 3.51
C GLU A 121 14.51 20.99 3.04
N PRO A 122 13.80 20.28 3.95
CA PRO A 122 12.74 19.37 3.54
C PRO A 122 11.68 20.04 2.68
N TYR A 123 11.23 19.34 1.63
CA TYR A 123 10.16 19.85 0.77
C TYR A 123 8.89 20.25 1.56
N GLY A 124 8.51 19.44 2.55
CA GLY A 124 7.28 19.68 3.30
C GLY A 124 6.05 19.82 2.39
N PRO A 125 5.28 20.93 2.53
CA PRO A 125 4.09 21.18 1.72
C PRO A 125 4.44 21.59 0.26
N ASP A 126 5.69 21.89 -0.04
CA ASP A 126 6.14 22.28 -1.38
C ASP A 126 6.47 21.05 -2.26
N PHE A 127 6.47 19.85 -1.68
CA PHE A 127 6.56 18.62 -2.46
C PHE A 127 5.44 18.58 -3.51
N PRO A 128 5.71 18.18 -4.75
CA PRO A 128 4.66 18.13 -5.77
C PRO A 128 3.55 17.14 -5.39
N VAL A 129 2.31 17.49 -5.68
CA VAL A 129 1.19 16.55 -5.57
C VAL A 129 1.41 15.43 -6.58
N ILE A 130 1.31 14.20 -6.09
CA ILE A 130 1.56 12.98 -6.86
C ILE A 130 0.29 12.14 -7.01
N THR A 131 0.28 11.28 -8.01
CA THR A 131 -0.77 10.31 -8.31
C THR A 131 -0.22 8.88 -8.24
N VAL A 132 -1.09 7.88 -8.32
CA VAL A 132 -0.69 6.46 -8.46
C VAL A 132 0.10 6.26 -9.77
N ALA A 133 -0.29 6.95 -10.84
CA ALA A 133 0.44 6.95 -12.10
C ALA A 133 1.89 7.46 -11.96
N ASP A 134 2.12 8.48 -11.13
CA ASP A 134 3.46 9.01 -10.87
C ASP A 134 4.32 8.01 -10.08
N MET A 135 3.71 7.27 -9.14
CA MET A 135 4.39 6.17 -8.44
C MET A 135 4.84 5.10 -9.43
N VAL A 136 3.94 4.66 -10.30
CA VAL A 136 4.20 3.63 -11.31
C VAL A 136 5.25 4.09 -12.34
N ARG A 137 5.22 5.34 -12.80
CA ARG A 137 6.26 5.90 -13.69
C ARG A 137 7.62 5.93 -12.99
N THR A 138 7.65 6.20 -11.69
CA THR A 138 8.89 6.19 -10.90
C THR A 138 9.46 4.77 -10.78
N GLU A 139 8.58 3.79 -10.54
CA GLU A 139 8.97 2.37 -10.52
C GLU A 139 9.47 1.92 -11.91
N ARG A 140 8.82 2.37 -12.99
CA ARG A 140 9.29 2.09 -14.36
C ARG A 140 10.69 2.64 -14.59
N ALA A 141 10.92 3.91 -14.28
CA ALA A 141 12.23 4.54 -14.43
C ALA A 141 13.31 3.84 -13.57
N PHE A 142 12.95 3.38 -12.39
CA PHE A 142 13.84 2.59 -11.53
C PHE A 142 14.20 1.23 -12.16
N LEU A 143 13.21 0.51 -12.71
CA LEU A 143 13.44 -0.78 -13.37
C LEU A 143 14.26 -0.62 -14.67
N ASP A 144 14.04 0.45 -15.42
CA ASP A 144 14.87 0.80 -16.59
C ASP A 144 16.34 0.99 -16.21
N ALA A 145 16.60 1.70 -15.11
CA ALA A 145 17.94 1.91 -14.59
C ALA A 145 18.62 0.61 -14.09
N LEU A 146 17.82 -0.41 -13.73
CA LEU A 146 18.30 -1.77 -13.46
C LEU A 146 18.46 -2.62 -14.74
N GLY A 147 18.05 -2.13 -15.90
CA GLY A 147 18.02 -2.88 -17.16
C GLY A 147 16.97 -3.99 -17.18
N ILE A 148 15.85 -3.80 -16.48
CA ILE A 148 14.70 -4.72 -16.45
C ILE A 148 13.63 -4.14 -17.37
N GLU A 149 13.48 -4.72 -18.56
CA GLU A 149 12.55 -4.20 -19.59
C GLU A 149 11.13 -4.74 -19.42
N ARG A 150 10.98 -5.95 -18.87
CA ARG A 150 9.71 -6.67 -18.75
C ARG A 150 9.56 -7.34 -17.41
N LEU A 151 8.32 -7.38 -16.90
CA LEU A 151 7.96 -7.98 -15.64
C LEU A 151 7.12 -9.25 -15.87
N ALA A 152 7.51 -10.35 -15.24
CA ALA A 152 6.69 -11.56 -15.19
C ALA A 152 5.35 -11.28 -14.47
N ALA A 153 5.39 -10.44 -13.43
CA ALA A 153 4.18 -9.96 -12.79
C ALA A 153 4.39 -8.64 -12.02
N VAL A 154 3.30 -7.91 -11.82
CA VAL A 154 3.18 -6.86 -10.80
C VAL A 154 2.11 -7.29 -9.79
N ALA A 155 2.43 -7.22 -8.50
CA ALA A 155 1.53 -7.69 -7.45
C ALA A 155 1.46 -6.72 -6.28
N GLY A 156 0.26 -6.55 -5.72
CA GLY A 156 0.09 -5.74 -4.52
C GLY A 156 -1.32 -5.78 -3.95
N GLY A 157 -1.42 -5.41 -2.68
CA GLY A 157 -2.70 -5.26 -1.98
C GLY A 157 -3.08 -3.79 -1.76
N SER A 158 -4.37 -3.47 -1.74
CA SER A 158 -4.85 -2.12 -1.47
C SER A 158 -4.31 -1.10 -2.47
N LEU A 159 -3.59 -0.05 -2.05
CA LEU A 159 -2.86 0.87 -2.93
C LEU A 159 -1.88 0.11 -3.85
N GLY A 160 -1.27 -0.98 -3.39
CA GLY A 160 -0.41 -1.82 -4.22
C GLY A 160 -1.17 -2.50 -5.36
N GLY A 161 -2.43 -2.88 -5.12
CA GLY A 161 -3.31 -3.40 -6.16
C GLY A 161 -3.73 -2.34 -7.19
N MET A 162 -3.92 -1.09 -6.76
CA MET A 162 -4.13 0.05 -7.69
C MET A 162 -2.90 0.27 -8.57
N GLN A 163 -1.69 0.16 -8.01
CA GLN A 163 -0.45 0.25 -8.78
C GLN A 163 -0.34 -0.89 -9.82
N ALA A 164 -0.70 -2.12 -9.45
CA ALA A 164 -0.70 -3.24 -10.40
C ALA A 164 -1.66 -2.99 -11.57
N LEU A 165 -2.85 -2.45 -11.31
CA LEU A 165 -3.80 -2.05 -12.34
C LEU A 165 -3.24 -0.91 -13.22
N GLU A 166 -2.65 0.09 -12.59
CA GLU A 166 -2.02 1.23 -13.28
C GLU A 166 -0.87 0.78 -14.19
N TRP A 167 -0.03 -0.17 -13.73
CA TRP A 167 1.01 -0.81 -14.54
C TRP A 167 0.47 -1.44 -15.80
N ALA A 168 -0.63 -2.20 -15.70
CA ALA A 168 -1.25 -2.87 -16.84
C ALA A 168 -1.82 -1.88 -17.86
N VAL A 169 -2.27 -0.70 -17.42
CA VAL A 169 -2.81 0.35 -18.29
C VAL A 169 -1.69 1.17 -18.93
N LEU A 170 -0.69 1.61 -18.15
CA LEU A 170 0.38 2.49 -18.63
C LEU A 170 1.43 1.74 -19.47
N PHE A 171 1.73 0.49 -19.11
CA PHE A 171 2.82 -0.29 -19.71
C PHE A 171 2.36 -1.69 -20.16
N PRO A 172 1.33 -1.77 -21.04
CA PRO A 172 0.69 -3.04 -21.40
C PRO A 172 1.64 -4.05 -22.07
N ASP A 173 2.71 -3.60 -22.72
CA ASP A 173 3.70 -4.46 -23.37
C ASP A 173 4.83 -4.93 -22.45
N GLN A 174 4.89 -4.39 -21.23
CA GLN A 174 5.99 -4.64 -20.31
C GLN A 174 5.62 -5.50 -19.10
N VAL A 175 4.36 -5.94 -19.01
CA VAL A 175 3.83 -6.75 -17.91
C VAL A 175 3.09 -7.96 -18.44
N ASP A 176 3.50 -9.16 -18.04
CA ASP A 176 2.85 -10.42 -18.45
C ASP A 176 1.61 -10.75 -17.61
N ALA A 177 1.64 -10.39 -16.33
CA ALA A 177 0.56 -10.66 -15.40
C ALA A 177 0.45 -9.57 -14.33
N ILE A 178 -0.77 -9.33 -13.83
CA ILE A 178 -1.00 -8.55 -12.62
C ILE A 178 -1.78 -9.35 -11.58
N VAL A 179 -1.46 -9.11 -10.31
CA VAL A 179 -2.16 -9.66 -9.15
C VAL A 179 -2.61 -8.49 -8.28
N SER A 180 -3.87 -8.11 -8.39
CA SER A 180 -4.47 -7.01 -7.63
C SER A 180 -5.35 -7.58 -6.52
N ILE A 181 -5.00 -7.27 -5.27
CA ILE A 181 -5.61 -7.87 -4.07
C ILE A 181 -6.29 -6.78 -3.25
N ALA A 182 -7.53 -7.00 -2.82
CA ALA A 182 -8.28 -6.06 -1.98
C ALA A 182 -8.20 -4.62 -2.52
N SER A 183 -8.53 -4.41 -3.79
CA SER A 183 -8.36 -3.14 -4.50
C SER A 183 -9.59 -2.79 -5.34
N THR A 184 -9.58 -1.63 -6.00
CA THR A 184 -10.72 -1.06 -6.69
C THR A 184 -10.24 -0.26 -7.92
N PRO A 185 -11.05 -0.09 -8.99
CA PRO A 185 -10.67 0.74 -10.14
C PRO A 185 -10.77 2.24 -9.88
N ALA A 186 -11.48 2.64 -8.83
CA ALA A 186 -11.61 4.01 -8.35
C ALA A 186 -11.96 4.02 -6.87
N LEU A 187 -11.49 5.01 -6.11
CA LEU A 187 -11.89 5.14 -4.72
C LEU A 187 -13.35 5.60 -4.62
N HIS A 188 -14.18 4.82 -3.95
CA HIS A 188 -15.61 5.14 -3.77
C HIS A 188 -15.82 6.29 -2.76
N PRO A 189 -17.00 6.96 -2.77
CA PRO A 189 -17.26 8.15 -1.94
C PRO A 189 -17.03 7.94 -0.43
N GLN A 190 -17.36 6.77 0.12
CA GLN A 190 -17.13 6.46 1.53
C GLN A 190 -15.62 6.40 1.85
N GLY A 191 -14.80 5.79 0.99
CA GLY A 191 -13.34 5.80 1.12
C GLY A 191 -12.76 7.21 1.04
N MET A 192 -13.29 8.05 0.11
CA MET A 192 -12.90 9.47 0.02
C MET A 192 -13.26 10.23 1.30
N ALA A 193 -14.43 9.98 1.89
CA ALA A 193 -14.86 10.61 3.14
C ALA A 193 -13.94 10.24 4.32
N TRP A 194 -13.58 8.98 4.47
CA TRP A 194 -12.63 8.54 5.50
C TRP A 194 -11.25 9.19 5.31
N ASN A 195 -10.75 9.22 4.08
CA ASN A 195 -9.50 9.91 3.77
C ASN A 195 -9.57 11.42 4.05
N ALA A 196 -10.72 12.06 3.80
CA ALA A 196 -10.92 13.48 4.10
C ALA A 196 -10.87 13.74 5.62
N ILE A 197 -11.57 12.93 6.43
CA ILE A 197 -11.54 13.03 7.90
C ILE A 197 -10.11 12.86 8.43
N ALA A 198 -9.39 11.86 7.94
CA ALA A 198 -8.01 11.60 8.34
C ALA A 198 -7.07 12.77 7.99
N ARG A 199 -7.21 13.36 6.79
CA ARG A 199 -6.43 14.55 6.41
C ARG A 199 -6.78 15.77 7.26
N GLU A 200 -8.08 16.01 7.48
CA GLU A 200 -8.53 17.13 8.33
C GLU A 200 -7.98 17.01 9.76
N SER A 201 -7.93 15.80 10.34
CA SER A 201 -7.37 15.62 11.68
C SER A 201 -5.90 16.04 11.75
N ILE A 202 -5.10 15.71 10.73
CA ILE A 202 -3.69 16.13 10.65
C ILE A 202 -3.57 17.63 10.43
N MET A 203 -4.29 18.20 9.48
CA MET A 203 -4.19 19.62 9.12
C MET A 203 -4.70 20.56 10.21
N ARG A 204 -5.60 20.10 11.09
CA ARG A 204 -6.09 20.85 12.25
C ARG A 204 -5.22 20.75 13.49
N ASP A 205 -4.26 19.82 13.52
CA ASP A 205 -3.26 19.77 14.58
C ASP A 205 -2.35 21.00 14.49
N SER A 206 -2.27 21.79 15.54
CA SER A 206 -1.46 23.01 15.56
C SER A 206 0.04 22.75 15.33
N ALA A 207 0.52 21.57 15.71
CA ALA A 207 1.89 21.15 15.50
C ALA A 207 2.21 20.81 14.02
N TRP A 208 1.19 20.68 13.16
CA TRP A 208 1.41 20.50 11.73
C TRP A 208 2.01 21.73 11.03
N GLN A 209 1.72 22.94 11.52
CA GLN A 209 2.31 24.20 11.07
C GLN A 209 2.24 24.39 9.52
N GLY A 210 1.09 24.04 8.92
CA GLY A 210 0.95 24.09 7.45
C GLY A 210 1.88 23.13 6.69
N GLY A 211 2.33 22.05 7.32
CA GLY A 211 3.26 21.06 6.77
C GLY A 211 4.74 21.37 6.98
N ARG A 212 5.09 22.44 7.72
CA ARG A 212 6.48 22.93 7.94
C ARG A 212 7.00 22.59 9.33
N TYR A 213 6.65 21.44 9.87
CA TYR A 213 7.04 21.01 11.21
C TYR A 213 8.43 20.35 11.29
N TYR A 214 9.06 20.03 10.18
CA TYR A 214 10.39 19.41 10.17
C TYR A 214 11.42 20.31 10.85
N GLY A 215 12.25 19.73 11.71
CA GLY A 215 13.30 20.47 12.45
C GLY A 215 12.81 21.35 13.60
N THR A 216 11.50 21.47 13.84
CA THR A 216 10.94 22.32 14.92
C THR A 216 10.92 21.65 16.29
N GLY A 217 11.19 20.36 16.36
CA GLY A 217 11.06 19.55 17.59
C GLY A 217 9.62 19.18 17.95
N ALA A 218 8.63 19.55 17.11
CA ALA A 218 7.22 19.18 17.24
C ALA A 218 6.75 18.45 15.99
N ALA A 219 5.77 17.54 16.14
CA ALA A 219 5.11 16.86 15.04
C ALA A 219 3.62 16.75 15.31
N PRO A 220 2.76 16.68 14.28
CA PRO A 220 1.31 16.63 14.43
C PRO A 220 0.84 15.23 14.87
N ASP A 221 1.38 14.74 15.99
CA ASP A 221 1.17 13.38 16.49
C ASP A 221 -0.28 13.14 16.91
N ALA A 222 -0.97 14.15 17.45
CA ALA A 222 -2.36 14.02 17.84
C ALA A 222 -3.27 13.84 16.62
N GLY A 223 -3.09 14.68 15.59
CA GLY A 223 -3.83 14.59 14.34
C GLY A 223 -3.51 13.33 13.55
N MET A 224 -2.22 12.97 13.49
CA MET A 224 -1.75 11.75 12.82
C MET A 224 -2.24 10.48 13.53
N GLY A 225 -2.24 10.49 14.86
CA GLY A 225 -2.79 9.41 15.68
C GLY A 225 -4.28 9.21 15.41
N MET A 226 -5.06 10.29 15.33
CA MET A 226 -6.47 10.24 14.97
C MET A 226 -6.67 9.67 13.56
N ALA A 227 -5.88 10.10 12.57
CA ALA A 227 -5.91 9.55 11.23
C ALA A 227 -5.68 8.03 11.23
N ARG A 228 -4.75 7.54 12.07
CA ARG A 228 -4.48 6.11 12.23
C ARG A 228 -5.63 5.36 12.89
N MET A 229 -6.28 5.93 13.91
CA MET A 229 -7.48 5.34 14.54
C MET A 229 -8.60 5.17 13.52
N VAL A 230 -8.87 6.20 12.70
CA VAL A 230 -9.83 6.12 11.59
C VAL A 230 -9.47 4.98 10.64
N GLY A 231 -8.18 4.88 10.25
CA GLY A 231 -7.69 3.79 9.41
C GLY A 231 -8.01 2.41 10.02
N HIS A 232 -7.69 2.18 11.29
CA HIS A 232 -7.94 0.88 11.94
C HIS A 232 -9.43 0.51 12.03
N VAL A 233 -10.32 1.49 12.17
CA VAL A 233 -11.76 1.24 12.08
C VAL A 233 -12.15 0.79 10.67
N THR A 234 -11.52 1.35 9.64
CA THR A 234 -11.83 0.97 8.24
C THR A 234 -11.17 -0.32 7.78
N TYR A 235 -10.07 -0.74 8.41
CA TYR A 235 -9.33 -1.96 8.04
C TYR A 235 -9.97 -3.22 8.59
N LEU A 236 -10.67 -3.15 9.72
CA LEU A 236 -11.31 -4.29 10.34
C LEU A 236 -12.81 -4.30 10.03
N SER A 237 -13.38 -5.49 9.90
CA SER A 237 -14.83 -5.65 9.81
C SER A 237 -15.50 -5.53 11.18
N ALA A 238 -16.81 -5.23 11.19
CA ALA A 238 -17.57 -5.20 12.45
C ALA A 238 -17.56 -6.57 13.18
N PRO A 239 -17.70 -7.73 12.48
CA PRO A 239 -17.51 -9.04 13.12
C PRO A 239 -16.11 -9.22 13.73
N ALA A 240 -15.03 -8.82 13.04
CA ALA A 240 -13.67 -8.94 13.57
C ALA A 240 -13.47 -8.09 14.83
N LEU A 241 -13.99 -6.85 14.85
CA LEU A 241 -13.96 -6.00 16.04
C LEU A 241 -14.77 -6.60 17.19
N ALA A 242 -15.95 -7.17 16.91
CA ALA A 242 -16.79 -7.80 17.92
C ALA A 242 -16.13 -9.05 18.51
N ASP A 243 -15.53 -9.91 17.68
CA ASP A 243 -14.81 -11.10 18.11
C ASP A 243 -13.58 -10.74 18.95
N LYS A 244 -12.77 -9.78 18.45
CA LYS A 244 -11.53 -9.37 19.10
C LYS A 244 -11.74 -8.67 20.44
N PHE A 245 -12.74 -7.80 20.56
CA PHE A 245 -12.89 -6.91 21.72
C PHE A 245 -14.20 -7.10 22.47
N ALA A 246 -15.28 -7.46 21.81
CA ALA A 246 -16.63 -7.43 22.37
C ALA A 246 -16.90 -6.10 23.11
N ARG A 247 -17.37 -6.17 24.35
CA ARG A 247 -17.49 -5.02 25.27
C ARG A 247 -16.59 -5.19 26.51
N ARG A 248 -15.43 -5.85 26.32
CA ARG A 248 -14.52 -6.10 27.44
C ARG A 248 -13.93 -4.81 27.97
N LEU A 249 -13.88 -4.70 29.30
CA LEU A 249 -13.20 -3.62 30.01
C LEU A 249 -11.70 -3.88 30.08
N GLN A 250 -10.89 -2.81 29.97
CA GLN A 250 -9.43 -2.92 29.90
C GLN A 250 -8.74 -3.22 31.23
N PHE A 251 -9.17 -2.56 32.32
CA PHE A 251 -8.45 -2.59 33.59
C PHE A 251 -9.35 -2.74 34.81
N ALA A 252 -10.61 -3.05 34.67
CA ALA A 252 -11.57 -3.12 35.75
C ALA A 252 -12.66 -4.17 35.46
N ASP A 253 -13.26 -4.67 36.52
CA ASP A 253 -14.37 -5.62 36.43
C ASP A 253 -15.73 -4.89 36.21
N ASP A 254 -15.77 -3.56 36.44
CA ASP A 254 -16.94 -2.74 36.27
C ASP A 254 -16.62 -1.35 35.69
N ILE A 255 -17.62 -0.67 35.11
CA ILE A 255 -17.50 0.64 34.50
C ILE A 255 -17.20 1.70 35.56
N ARG A 256 -16.14 2.49 35.35
CA ARG A 256 -15.70 3.52 36.28
C ARG A 256 -16.30 4.91 36.00
N TYR A 257 -17.02 5.06 34.88
CA TYR A 257 -17.64 6.31 34.44
C TYR A 257 -16.63 7.47 34.28
N THR A 258 -15.51 7.20 33.62
CA THR A 258 -14.49 8.23 33.34
C THR A 258 -14.80 8.93 32.00
N LEU A 259 -14.42 10.22 31.90
CA LEU A 259 -14.60 10.99 30.66
C LEU A 259 -13.38 10.86 29.72
N THR A 260 -12.18 10.78 30.26
CA THR A 260 -10.93 10.95 29.49
C THR A 260 -10.12 9.67 29.36
N GLU A 261 -10.31 8.71 30.26
CA GLU A 261 -9.57 7.44 30.25
C GLU A 261 -10.29 6.38 29.43
N PRO A 262 -9.57 5.52 28.68
CA PRO A 262 -10.17 4.40 27.99
C PRO A 262 -10.69 3.37 29.02
N GLU A 263 -11.91 2.98 28.85
CA GLU A 263 -12.51 1.93 29.69
C GLU A 263 -12.61 0.59 28.96
N PHE A 264 -12.83 0.60 27.63
CA PHE A 264 -12.94 -0.60 26.82
C PHE A 264 -11.63 -0.95 26.11
N GLU A 265 -11.39 -2.25 25.92
CA GLU A 265 -10.20 -2.75 25.22
C GLU A 265 -10.02 -2.13 23.83
N VAL A 266 -11.11 -1.94 23.08
CA VAL A 266 -11.07 -1.35 21.74
C VAL A 266 -10.55 0.10 21.76
N GLU A 267 -10.87 0.88 22.77
CA GLU A 267 -10.37 2.27 22.91
C GLU A 267 -8.87 2.30 23.14
N ASN A 268 -8.38 1.41 24.03
CA ASN A 268 -6.95 1.27 24.28
C ASN A 268 -6.19 0.73 23.07
N TYR A 269 -6.77 -0.23 22.34
CA TYR A 269 -6.21 -0.73 21.09
C TYR A 269 -6.01 0.41 20.08
N LEU A 270 -7.02 1.25 19.86
CA LEU A 270 -6.90 2.38 18.94
C LEU A 270 -5.84 3.38 19.38
N ARG A 271 -5.75 3.70 20.68
CA ARG A 271 -4.68 4.56 21.23
C ARG A 271 -3.30 3.96 21.04
N HIS A 272 -3.15 2.66 21.28
CA HIS A 272 -1.88 1.96 21.04
C HIS A 272 -1.45 2.02 19.57
N GLN A 273 -2.37 1.75 18.64
CA GLN A 273 -2.10 1.83 17.21
C GLN A 273 -1.72 3.25 16.76
N ALA A 274 -2.39 4.27 17.31
CA ALA A 274 -2.03 5.65 17.07
C ALA A 274 -0.61 5.97 17.54
N GLY A 275 -0.30 5.65 18.81
CA GLY A 275 1.02 5.91 19.41
C GLY A 275 2.17 5.20 18.73
N SER A 276 1.95 3.98 18.23
CA SER A 276 2.93 3.22 17.45
C SER A 276 3.15 3.85 16.07
N PHE A 277 2.07 4.29 15.43
CA PHE A 277 2.14 4.79 14.05
C PHE A 277 2.88 6.13 13.93
N VAL A 278 2.64 7.08 14.84
CA VAL A 278 3.29 8.41 14.81
C VAL A 278 4.81 8.34 14.96
N LYS A 279 5.32 7.27 15.57
CA LYS A 279 6.77 7.05 15.73
C LYS A 279 7.48 6.59 14.45
N ARG A 280 6.75 6.10 13.45
CA ARG A 280 7.32 5.44 12.27
C ARG A 280 6.87 6.00 10.94
N PHE A 281 5.87 6.85 10.90
CA PHE A 281 5.32 7.38 9.66
C PHE A 281 5.23 8.89 9.69
N ASP A 282 5.41 9.52 8.55
CA ASP A 282 5.42 10.97 8.38
C ASP A 282 4.04 11.51 8.02
N ALA A 283 3.62 12.59 8.68
CA ALA A 283 2.28 13.14 8.49
C ALA A 283 2.07 13.78 7.11
N ASN A 284 3.05 14.48 6.56
CA ASN A 284 2.95 15.00 5.19
C ASN A 284 2.89 13.83 4.18
N THR A 285 3.73 12.80 4.35
CA THR A 285 3.63 11.57 3.54
C THR A 285 2.22 11.00 3.57
N TYR A 286 1.57 10.91 4.75
CA TYR A 286 0.19 10.43 4.84
C TYR A 286 -0.78 11.30 4.03
N LEU A 287 -0.64 12.62 4.09
CA LEU A 287 -1.47 13.55 3.32
C LEU A 287 -1.32 13.31 1.81
N TYR A 288 -0.09 13.21 1.31
CA TYR A 288 0.18 12.97 -0.11
C TYR A 288 -0.33 11.61 -0.58
N MET A 289 -0.04 10.54 0.16
CA MET A 289 -0.49 9.19 -0.17
C MET A 289 -2.00 9.05 -0.17
N SER A 290 -2.69 9.60 0.87
CA SER A 290 -4.15 9.59 0.94
C SER A 290 -4.80 10.45 -0.16
N ARG A 291 -4.10 11.48 -0.64
CA ARG A 291 -4.56 12.29 -1.76
C ARG A 291 -4.41 11.53 -3.09
N ALA A 292 -3.29 10.83 -3.29
CA ALA A 292 -3.10 9.96 -4.46
C ALA A 292 -4.19 8.88 -4.56
N LEU A 293 -4.54 8.23 -3.43
CA LEU A 293 -5.68 7.30 -3.36
C LEU A 293 -7.01 7.98 -3.78
N THR A 294 -7.25 9.21 -3.32
CA THR A 294 -8.49 9.95 -3.62
C THR A 294 -8.59 10.31 -5.11
N TYR A 295 -7.46 10.53 -5.77
CA TYR A 295 -7.41 10.87 -7.19
C TYR A 295 -7.47 9.65 -8.11
N PHE A 296 -7.21 8.45 -7.59
CA PHE A 296 -7.20 7.24 -8.38
C PHE A 296 -8.58 6.92 -8.94
N ASP A 297 -8.71 6.95 -10.29
CA ASP A 297 -9.92 6.63 -11.03
C ASP A 297 -9.51 6.28 -12.48
N LEU A 298 -9.41 4.99 -12.77
CA LEU A 298 -9.00 4.50 -14.09
C LEU A 298 -9.97 4.92 -15.20
N ALA A 299 -11.28 4.88 -14.91
CA ALA A 299 -12.29 5.25 -15.90
C ALA A 299 -12.14 6.70 -16.34
N ARG A 300 -11.95 7.59 -15.36
CA ARG A 300 -11.76 9.04 -15.63
C ARG A 300 -10.44 9.33 -16.31
N GLN A 301 -9.34 8.70 -15.81
CA GLN A 301 -7.99 9.01 -16.28
C GLN A 301 -7.73 8.51 -17.71
N TYR A 302 -8.24 7.34 -18.06
CA TYR A 302 -7.87 6.64 -19.30
C TYR A 302 -9.04 6.28 -20.20
N GLY A 303 -10.28 6.35 -19.70
CA GLY A 303 -11.45 5.83 -20.41
C GLY A 303 -12.55 6.85 -20.68
N GLY A 304 -12.30 8.17 -20.47
CA GLY A 304 -13.35 9.18 -20.66
C GLY A 304 -14.61 8.94 -19.82
N GLY A 305 -14.48 8.31 -18.65
CA GLY A 305 -15.57 7.91 -17.76
C GLY A 305 -16.01 6.46 -17.91
N SER A 306 -15.38 5.66 -18.78
CA SER A 306 -15.69 4.24 -18.98
C SER A 306 -14.53 3.35 -18.53
N LEU A 307 -14.76 2.50 -17.53
CA LEU A 307 -13.75 1.52 -17.07
C LEU A 307 -13.36 0.56 -18.20
N ARG A 308 -14.34 0.11 -19.00
CA ARG A 308 -14.09 -0.74 -20.16
C ARG A 308 -13.15 -0.08 -21.18
N GLN A 309 -13.30 1.21 -21.44
CA GLN A 309 -12.37 1.92 -22.33
C GLN A 309 -10.98 2.07 -21.70
N ALA A 310 -10.89 2.36 -20.39
CA ALA A 310 -9.63 2.45 -19.68
C ALA A 310 -8.82 1.16 -19.77
N LEU A 311 -9.50 0.01 -19.67
CA LEU A 311 -8.87 -1.33 -19.69
C LEU A 311 -8.68 -1.89 -21.12
N ALA A 312 -9.10 -1.19 -22.17
CA ALA A 312 -9.03 -1.69 -23.54
C ALA A 312 -7.59 -1.98 -24.00
N GLY A 313 -6.59 -1.25 -23.51
CA GLY A 313 -5.17 -1.45 -23.83
C GLY A 313 -4.50 -2.58 -23.06
N VAL A 314 -5.07 -3.06 -21.94
CA VAL A 314 -4.47 -4.08 -21.07
C VAL A 314 -4.21 -5.37 -21.82
N ARG A 315 -3.01 -5.93 -21.69
CA ARG A 315 -2.57 -7.22 -22.29
C ARG A 315 -2.21 -8.24 -21.23
N ALA A 316 -1.89 -7.80 -20.03
CA ALA A 316 -1.52 -8.65 -18.93
C ALA A 316 -2.64 -9.62 -18.54
N ARG A 317 -2.31 -10.86 -18.24
CA ARG A 317 -3.24 -11.75 -17.53
C ARG A 317 -3.55 -11.13 -16.17
N THR A 318 -4.79 -11.12 -15.77
CA THR A 318 -5.22 -10.41 -14.56
C THR A 318 -5.79 -11.39 -13.55
N LEU A 319 -5.23 -11.37 -12.32
CA LEU A 319 -5.79 -12.05 -11.15
C LEU A 319 -6.27 -10.98 -10.17
N LEU A 320 -7.52 -11.10 -9.76
CA LEU A 320 -8.16 -10.26 -8.77
C LEU A 320 -8.51 -11.12 -7.55
N ILE A 321 -8.10 -10.69 -6.37
CA ILE A 321 -8.48 -11.33 -5.10
C ILE A 321 -9.19 -10.30 -4.23
N ALA A 322 -10.40 -10.61 -3.82
CA ALA A 322 -11.21 -9.79 -2.91
C ALA A 322 -11.62 -10.60 -1.68
N PHE A 323 -12.09 -9.95 -0.64
CA PHE A 323 -12.51 -10.57 0.60
C PHE A 323 -13.94 -10.17 0.95
N SER A 324 -14.77 -11.15 1.33
CA SER A 324 -16.21 -10.95 1.53
C SER A 324 -16.56 -9.91 2.59
N SER A 325 -15.72 -9.73 3.60
CA SER A 325 -15.93 -8.76 4.68
C SER A 325 -15.22 -7.42 4.50
N ASP A 326 -14.50 -7.22 3.39
CA ASP A 326 -13.83 -5.95 3.09
C ASP A 326 -14.88 -4.90 2.70
N TRP A 327 -15.08 -3.94 3.57
CA TRP A 327 -16.03 -2.83 3.37
C TRP A 327 -15.33 -1.52 2.98
N LEU A 328 -13.98 -1.48 3.10
CA LEU A 328 -13.17 -0.37 2.61
C LEU A 328 -12.98 -0.46 1.09
N TYR A 329 -12.68 -1.64 0.56
CA TYR A 329 -12.68 -1.98 -0.86
C TYR A 329 -13.54 -3.22 -1.10
N PRO A 330 -14.86 -3.04 -1.21
CA PRO A 330 -15.79 -4.15 -1.38
C PRO A 330 -15.47 -5.00 -2.63
N PRO A 331 -15.81 -6.31 -2.62
CA PRO A 331 -15.62 -7.19 -3.76
C PRO A 331 -16.12 -6.65 -5.09
N SER A 332 -17.21 -5.86 -5.07
CA SER A 332 -17.79 -5.24 -6.26
C SER A 332 -16.79 -4.43 -7.10
N GLY A 333 -15.83 -3.76 -6.47
CA GLY A 333 -14.79 -3.04 -7.21
C GLY A 333 -13.89 -3.96 -8.03
N SER A 334 -13.56 -5.15 -7.50
CA SER A 334 -12.82 -6.19 -8.24
C SER A 334 -13.70 -6.88 -9.27
N GLU A 335 -14.98 -7.09 -8.99
CA GLU A 335 -15.97 -7.63 -9.94
C GLU A 335 -16.13 -6.71 -11.15
N ASP A 336 -16.26 -5.40 -10.95
CA ASP A 336 -16.32 -4.40 -12.03
C ASP A 336 -15.11 -4.47 -12.96
N ILE A 337 -13.89 -4.67 -12.42
CA ILE A 337 -12.66 -4.84 -13.21
C ILE A 337 -12.72 -6.14 -14.01
N ALA A 338 -13.10 -7.26 -13.36
CA ALA A 338 -13.17 -8.57 -14.00
C ALA A 338 -14.18 -8.56 -15.17
N ASP A 339 -15.35 -7.98 -14.96
CA ASP A 339 -16.42 -7.92 -15.95
C ASP A 339 -16.01 -7.02 -17.13
N ALA A 340 -15.42 -5.86 -16.87
CA ALA A 340 -14.92 -4.98 -17.92
C ALA A 340 -13.82 -5.65 -18.78
N LEU A 341 -12.94 -6.45 -18.18
CA LEU A 341 -11.92 -7.22 -18.92
C LEU A 341 -12.53 -8.37 -19.71
N ARG A 342 -13.47 -9.11 -19.13
CA ARG A 342 -14.18 -10.20 -19.82
C ARG A 342 -14.99 -9.72 -21.02
N ASP A 343 -15.66 -8.56 -20.88
CA ASP A 343 -16.39 -7.90 -21.98
C ASP A 343 -15.47 -7.50 -23.15
N LEU A 344 -14.18 -7.34 -22.87
CA LEU A 344 -13.14 -7.08 -23.87
C LEU A 344 -12.48 -8.36 -24.39
N GLY A 345 -12.92 -9.56 -23.95
CA GLY A 345 -12.31 -10.84 -24.30
C GLY A 345 -10.93 -11.04 -23.70
N LYS A 346 -10.59 -10.35 -22.59
CA LYS A 346 -9.27 -10.43 -21.94
C LYS A 346 -9.27 -11.44 -20.80
N PRO A 347 -8.14 -12.15 -20.54
CA PRO A 347 -8.05 -13.15 -19.49
C PRO A 347 -8.09 -12.48 -18.11
N ALA A 348 -9.16 -12.69 -17.34
CA ALA A 348 -9.32 -12.20 -15.98
C ALA A 348 -9.90 -13.29 -15.07
N GLU A 349 -9.17 -13.60 -14.01
CA GLU A 349 -9.62 -14.46 -12.91
C GLU A 349 -9.98 -13.60 -11.72
N ILE A 350 -11.07 -13.93 -11.02
CA ILE A 350 -11.47 -13.30 -9.76
C ILE A 350 -11.78 -14.36 -8.71
N HIS A 351 -11.29 -14.15 -7.50
CA HIS A 351 -11.55 -14.95 -6.33
C HIS A 351 -12.02 -14.07 -5.18
N VAL A 352 -13.24 -14.28 -4.72
CA VAL A 352 -13.75 -13.68 -3.49
C VAL A 352 -13.54 -14.68 -2.35
N ILE A 353 -12.62 -14.38 -1.45
CA ILE A 353 -12.28 -15.23 -0.31
C ILE A 353 -13.22 -14.89 0.86
N GLU A 354 -13.99 -15.87 1.34
CA GLU A 354 -14.78 -15.73 2.55
C GLU A 354 -13.88 -15.60 3.78
N ALA A 355 -13.77 -14.40 4.35
CA ALA A 355 -12.92 -14.13 5.52
C ALA A 355 -13.50 -12.98 6.36
N PRO A 356 -13.39 -13.02 7.70
CA PRO A 356 -14.09 -12.07 8.58
C PRO A 356 -13.32 -10.79 8.91
N TYR A 357 -12.02 -10.66 8.53
CA TYR A 357 -11.13 -9.64 9.10
C TYR A 357 -11.18 -8.27 8.39
N GLY A 358 -12.07 -8.08 7.41
CA GLY A 358 -12.19 -6.83 6.69
C GLY A 358 -11.07 -6.64 5.66
N HIS A 359 -10.61 -5.41 5.49
CA HIS A 359 -9.56 -5.07 4.53
C HIS A 359 -8.21 -5.73 4.85
N ASP A 360 -7.88 -5.89 6.13
CA ASP A 360 -6.61 -6.51 6.56
C ASP A 360 -6.49 -7.99 6.15
N CYS A 361 -7.56 -8.62 5.62
CA CYS A 361 -7.52 -9.98 5.08
C CYS A 361 -6.38 -10.19 4.06
N PHE A 362 -6.02 -9.17 3.27
CA PHE A 362 -4.95 -9.32 2.27
C PHE A 362 -3.57 -9.55 2.91
N LEU A 363 -3.40 -9.20 4.17
CA LEU A 363 -2.19 -9.46 4.98
C LEU A 363 -2.35 -10.70 5.89
N LEU A 364 -3.59 -11.11 6.20
CA LEU A 364 -3.87 -12.15 7.18
C LEU A 364 -4.16 -13.51 6.55
N GLU A 365 -4.76 -13.53 5.37
CA GLU A 365 -5.23 -14.75 4.69
C GLU A 365 -4.20 -15.26 3.68
N GLU A 366 -2.90 -15.16 3.99
CA GLU A 366 -1.78 -15.57 3.12
C GLU A 366 -1.89 -17.04 2.68
N ALA A 367 -2.25 -17.93 3.62
CA ALA A 367 -2.38 -19.36 3.33
C ALA A 367 -3.48 -19.67 2.29
N ARG A 368 -4.53 -18.83 2.21
CA ARG A 368 -5.62 -19.00 1.25
C ARG A 368 -5.31 -18.36 -0.09
N GLN A 369 -4.52 -17.28 -0.10
CA GLN A 369 -4.09 -16.59 -1.31
C GLN A 369 -2.97 -17.34 -2.03
N THR A 370 -2.04 -17.94 -1.31
CA THR A 370 -0.85 -18.60 -1.86
C THR A 370 -1.16 -19.60 -2.96
N PRO A 371 -2.05 -20.61 -2.79
CA PRO A 371 -2.33 -21.58 -3.86
C PRO A 371 -2.98 -20.98 -5.10
N ILE A 372 -3.77 -19.89 -4.93
CA ILE A 372 -4.39 -19.16 -6.04
C ILE A 372 -3.31 -18.49 -6.88
N ILE A 373 -2.42 -17.74 -6.22
CA ILE A 373 -1.35 -16.97 -6.88
C ILE A 373 -0.35 -17.92 -7.52
N GLN A 374 0.07 -18.98 -6.84
CA GLN A 374 1.00 -19.97 -7.39
C GLN A 374 0.43 -20.63 -8.66
N ARG A 375 -0.83 -21.04 -8.65
CA ARG A 375 -1.49 -21.59 -9.85
C ARG A 375 -1.51 -20.57 -10.98
N PHE A 376 -1.91 -19.34 -10.70
CA PHE A 376 -1.99 -18.27 -11.70
C PHE A 376 -0.62 -17.95 -12.32
N LEU A 377 0.43 -17.83 -11.51
CA LEU A 377 1.80 -17.56 -11.96
C LEU A 377 2.48 -18.80 -12.56
N GLY A 378 2.03 -20.01 -12.21
CA GLY A 378 2.54 -21.27 -12.75
C GLY A 378 2.16 -21.51 -14.20
N HIS A 379 1.04 -20.98 -14.69
CA HIS A 379 0.54 -21.18 -16.06
C HIS A 379 1.22 -20.27 -17.11
N GLY A 380 2.21 -19.47 -16.73
CA GLY A 380 2.92 -18.53 -17.62
C GLY A 380 4.21 -19.05 -18.26
N GLY A 381 4.52 -20.34 -18.15
CA GLY A 381 5.77 -20.93 -18.62
C GLY A 381 5.57 -22.25 -19.35
N GLN A 382 4.88 -22.28 -20.49
CA GLN A 382 4.99 -23.29 -21.55
C GLN A 382 5.17 -22.60 -22.89
#